data_2d3b7759ec7b5998835c8c3f48e69c9b
#
_entry.id   2d3b7759ec7b5998835c8c3f48e69c9b
#
_cell.length_a   1.000
_cell.length_b   1.000
_cell.length_c   1.000
_cell.angle_alpha   90.00
_cell.angle_beta   90.00
_cell.angle_gamma   90.00
#
_symmetry.space_group_name_H-M   'P 1'
#
loop_
_entity.id
_entity.type
_entity.pdbx_description
1 polymer ?
#
loop_
_entity_poly.entity_id
_entity_poly.type
_entity_poly.pdbx_seq_one_letter_code
_entity_poly.pdbx_strand_id
1 'polypeptide(L)'
;MRDTVKLPGSLTDNPRFDRWVAFEEGRTVRIASGKVEIGQGIVTALAQIAAEELDLPLERVKMLSGSTQYGPDERYTSSSLSVMVSGASIRLVCAEVRALLTEQAALRLNCAPEDLGVVDGAFIKAGASTDLDYWDVAPALDLSRAPTGSVQPKAPQNYRLVGRDIPRADLPDKVTGAAETYLHDFYPEDVLHARTLRQPGRRATLAALDEDAVRRASGDENLRVVRRENFVAFVSTGERTAEAAAVYAETHAEWTGLRDYRSNEQEGA
;
A
#
# COMPACT_ATOMS: atom_id res chain seq x y z
N MET A 1 -2.92 20.49 -33.14
CA MET A 1 -2.93 19.23 -32.37
C MET A 1 -2.25 19.54 -31.05
N ARG A 2 -2.92 19.37 -29.91
CA ARG A 2 -2.21 19.46 -28.63
C ARG A 2 -1.36 18.20 -28.52
N ASP A 3 -0.08 18.35 -28.20
CA ASP A 3 0.82 17.20 -28.00
C ASP A 3 0.29 16.40 -26.80
N THR A 4 -0.08 15.14 -27.04
CA THR A 4 -0.48 14.25 -25.96
C THR A 4 0.75 13.81 -25.16
N VAL A 5 0.62 13.77 -23.84
CA VAL A 5 1.68 13.28 -22.96
C VAL A 5 1.78 11.77 -23.12
N LYS A 6 2.99 11.25 -23.26
CA LYS A 6 3.22 9.80 -23.26
C LYS A 6 2.85 9.23 -21.89
N LEU A 7 1.90 8.29 -21.86
CA LEU A 7 1.48 7.63 -20.63
C LEU A 7 2.61 6.75 -20.06
N PRO A 8 2.89 6.80 -18.74
CA PRO A 8 3.75 5.84 -18.07
C PRO A 8 3.23 4.41 -18.22
N GLY A 9 4.14 3.42 -18.22
CA GLY A 9 3.76 2.00 -18.34
C GLY A 9 2.75 1.56 -17.29
N SER A 10 2.93 2.00 -16.04
CA SER A 10 1.99 1.70 -14.96
C SER A 10 0.56 2.20 -15.23
N LEU A 11 0.43 3.38 -15.82
CA LEU A 11 -0.89 3.93 -16.19
C LEU A 11 -1.48 3.22 -17.42
N THR A 12 -0.64 2.75 -18.32
CA THR A 12 -1.07 1.93 -19.46
C THR A 12 -1.56 0.55 -19.02
N ASP A 13 -0.89 -0.06 -18.03
CA ASP A 13 -1.26 -1.36 -17.47
C ASP A 13 -2.52 -1.28 -16.58
N ASN A 14 -2.81 -0.10 -16.01
CA ASN A 14 -3.96 0.16 -15.16
C ASN A 14 -4.80 1.35 -15.68
N PRO A 15 -5.48 1.21 -16.83
CA PRO A 15 -6.02 2.32 -17.59
C PRO A 15 -7.41 2.78 -17.13
N ARG A 16 -7.61 2.96 -15.81
CA ARG A 16 -8.89 3.45 -15.27
C ARG A 16 -8.61 4.44 -14.15
N PHE A 17 -9.29 5.60 -14.15
CA PHE A 17 -9.11 6.60 -13.11
C PHE A 17 -9.46 6.08 -11.72
N ASP A 18 -10.52 5.27 -11.59
CA ASP A 18 -11.00 4.73 -10.31
C ASP A 18 -10.01 3.76 -9.63
N ARG A 19 -9.00 3.26 -10.36
CA ARG A 19 -7.88 2.51 -9.78
C ARG A 19 -6.87 3.40 -9.05
N TRP A 20 -6.90 4.72 -9.31
CA TRP A 20 -5.92 5.68 -8.83
C TRP A 20 -6.52 6.71 -7.87
N VAL A 21 -7.76 7.15 -8.14
CA VAL A 21 -8.39 8.25 -7.42
C VAL A 21 -9.83 7.93 -7.09
N ALA A 22 -10.25 8.31 -5.89
CA ALA A 22 -11.65 8.30 -5.48
C ALA A 22 -11.94 9.49 -4.55
N PHE A 23 -13.11 10.09 -4.71
CA PHE A 23 -13.61 11.15 -3.82
C PHE A 23 -14.45 10.50 -2.72
N GLU A 24 -14.06 10.74 -1.47
CA GLU A 24 -14.65 10.09 -0.30
C GLU A 24 -15.43 11.08 0.56
N GLU A 25 -16.25 10.55 1.45
CA GLU A 25 -16.94 11.34 2.46
C GLU A 25 -15.94 12.11 3.34
N GLY A 26 -16.39 13.22 3.95
CA GLY A 26 -15.53 14.07 4.76
C GLY A 26 -14.59 14.97 3.93
N ARG A 27 -14.89 15.14 2.64
CA ARG A 27 -14.12 16.00 1.71
C ARG A 27 -12.64 15.59 1.64
N THR A 28 -12.38 14.30 1.52
CA THR A 28 -11.06 13.73 1.28
C THR A 28 -10.99 13.06 -0.09
N VAL A 29 -9.78 12.96 -0.63
CA VAL A 29 -9.50 12.24 -1.87
C VAL A 29 -8.57 11.09 -1.55
N ARG A 30 -9.00 9.87 -1.85
CA ARG A 30 -8.16 8.69 -1.77
C ARG A 30 -7.35 8.56 -3.05
N ILE A 31 -6.05 8.51 -2.91
CA ILE A 31 -5.09 8.24 -3.99
C ILE A 31 -4.49 6.86 -3.75
N ALA A 32 -4.59 5.99 -4.75
CA ALA A 32 -4.05 4.64 -4.65
C ALA A 32 -2.73 4.50 -5.42
N SER A 33 -1.82 3.72 -4.85
CA SER A 33 -0.56 3.31 -5.47
C SER A 33 -0.25 1.86 -5.13
N GLY A 34 0.30 1.12 -6.10
CA GLY A 34 0.85 -0.22 -5.85
C GLY A 34 2.20 -0.20 -5.15
N LYS A 35 2.82 0.98 -4.98
CA LYS A 35 4.10 1.12 -4.26
C LYS A 35 3.87 1.17 -2.76
N VAL A 36 4.76 0.51 -2.01
CA VAL A 36 4.65 0.38 -0.55
C VAL A 36 5.71 1.20 0.17
N GLU A 37 5.38 1.64 1.39
CA GLU A 37 6.29 2.31 2.30
C GLU A 37 7.21 1.27 2.97
N ILE A 38 8.51 1.40 2.75
CA ILE A 38 9.55 0.58 3.36
C ILE A 38 10.59 1.42 4.13
N GLY A 39 10.17 2.63 4.55
CA GLY A 39 11.00 3.60 5.27
C GLY A 39 11.50 4.76 4.41
N GLN A 40 11.26 4.74 3.08
CA GLN A 40 11.78 5.74 2.14
C GLN A 40 10.91 7.01 2.02
N GLY A 41 9.73 7.08 2.67
CA GLY A 41 8.85 8.24 2.65
C GLY A 41 8.01 8.37 1.38
N ILE A 42 7.82 7.29 0.64
CA ILE A 42 7.13 7.32 -0.66
C ILE A 42 5.65 7.71 -0.54
N VAL A 43 4.97 7.28 0.52
CA VAL A 43 3.56 7.60 0.75
C VAL A 43 3.37 9.10 0.83
N THR A 44 4.20 9.80 1.59
CA THR A 44 4.15 11.28 1.70
C THR A 44 4.49 11.96 0.37
N ALA A 45 5.51 11.45 -0.35
CA ALA A 45 5.91 12.04 -1.63
C ALA A 45 4.81 11.90 -2.70
N LEU A 46 4.13 10.76 -2.77
CA LEU A 46 3.01 10.56 -3.71
C LEU A 46 1.78 11.39 -3.31
N ALA A 47 1.49 11.52 -2.02
CA ALA A 47 0.44 12.40 -1.53
C ALA A 47 0.71 13.86 -1.91
N GLN A 48 1.96 14.31 -1.79
CA GLN A 48 2.39 15.66 -2.16
C GLN A 48 2.19 15.92 -3.66
N ILE A 49 2.52 14.96 -4.52
CA ILE A 49 2.30 15.05 -5.97
C ILE A 49 0.80 15.14 -6.29
N ALA A 50 -0.03 14.32 -5.66
CA ALA A 50 -1.47 14.32 -5.88
C ALA A 50 -2.13 15.63 -5.40
N ALA A 51 -1.78 16.06 -4.19
CA ALA A 51 -2.28 17.32 -3.61
C ALA A 51 -1.91 18.53 -4.47
N GLU A 52 -0.67 18.55 -4.99
CA GLU A 52 -0.20 19.58 -5.92
C GLU A 52 -1.08 19.66 -7.16
N GLU A 53 -1.29 18.53 -7.86
CA GLU A 53 -2.04 18.52 -9.11
C GLU A 53 -3.54 18.78 -8.92
N LEU A 54 -4.10 18.38 -7.77
CA LEU A 54 -5.51 18.58 -7.45
C LEU A 54 -5.83 19.94 -6.79
N ASP A 55 -4.85 20.80 -6.54
CA ASP A 55 -5.04 22.04 -5.78
C ASP A 55 -5.71 21.80 -4.41
N LEU A 56 -5.29 20.74 -3.72
CA LEU A 56 -5.78 20.36 -2.39
C LEU A 56 -4.70 20.54 -1.32
N PRO A 57 -5.08 20.87 -0.09
CA PRO A 57 -4.18 20.73 1.03
C PRO A 57 -3.85 19.25 1.27
N LEU A 58 -2.65 18.97 1.77
CA LEU A 58 -2.15 17.60 1.92
C LEU A 58 -3.04 16.73 2.84
N GLU A 59 -3.63 17.34 3.85
CA GLU A 59 -4.51 16.70 4.84
C GLU A 59 -5.79 16.12 4.23
N ARG A 60 -6.18 16.60 3.05
CA ARG A 60 -7.31 16.06 2.30
C ARG A 60 -6.96 14.89 1.39
N VAL A 61 -5.67 14.56 1.26
CA VAL A 61 -5.20 13.43 0.44
C VAL A 61 -4.89 12.25 1.34
N LYS A 62 -5.65 11.16 1.16
CA LYS A 62 -5.44 9.88 1.83
C LYS A 62 -4.77 8.90 0.88
N MET A 63 -3.61 8.41 1.24
CA MET A 63 -2.91 7.41 0.43
C MET A 63 -3.36 6.00 0.77
N LEU A 64 -3.78 5.25 -0.25
CA LEU A 64 -3.95 3.81 -0.19
C LEU A 64 -2.75 3.16 -0.89
N SER A 65 -1.84 2.60 -0.10
CA SER A 65 -0.58 2.05 -0.56
C SER A 65 -0.58 0.53 -0.53
N GLY A 66 -0.18 -0.11 -1.65
CA GLY A 66 0.05 -1.55 -1.70
C GLY A 66 -1.19 -2.45 -1.58
N SER A 67 -2.39 -1.94 -1.83
CA SER A 67 -3.61 -2.75 -1.82
C SER A 67 -3.77 -3.52 -3.13
N THR A 68 -3.79 -4.85 -3.05
CA THR A 68 -4.04 -5.72 -4.21
C THR A 68 -5.52 -5.72 -4.65
N GLN A 69 -6.42 -5.28 -3.78
CA GLN A 69 -7.86 -5.21 -4.05
C GLN A 69 -8.25 -3.91 -4.76
N TYR A 70 -7.77 -2.78 -4.26
CA TYR A 70 -8.26 -1.46 -4.68
C TYR A 70 -7.23 -0.63 -5.45
N GLY A 71 -5.93 -0.91 -5.28
CA GLY A 71 -4.86 -0.18 -5.92
C GLY A 71 -4.53 -0.68 -7.34
N PRO A 72 -3.73 0.10 -8.10
CA PRO A 72 -3.15 -0.35 -9.35
C PRO A 72 -2.08 -1.42 -9.12
N ASP A 73 -1.96 -2.37 -10.05
CA ASP A 73 -0.81 -3.29 -10.06
C ASP A 73 0.39 -2.56 -10.68
N GLU A 74 1.28 -2.11 -9.82
CA GLU A 74 2.53 -1.44 -10.21
C GLU A 74 3.76 -2.30 -9.98
N ARG A 75 3.57 -3.61 -9.82
CA ARG A 75 4.64 -4.58 -9.56
C ARG A 75 5.42 -4.22 -8.27
N TYR A 76 6.70 -4.57 -8.22
CA TYR A 76 7.54 -4.39 -7.02
C TYR A 76 7.87 -2.93 -6.72
N THR A 77 8.03 -2.63 -5.43
CA THR A 77 8.64 -1.39 -4.97
C THR A 77 10.16 -1.57 -4.98
N SER A 78 10.80 -1.21 -6.08
CA SER A 78 12.22 -1.45 -6.32
C SER A 78 12.80 -0.45 -7.32
N SER A 79 14.13 -0.48 -7.50
CA SER A 79 14.87 0.19 -8.58
C SER A 79 14.64 1.72 -8.66
N SER A 80 14.30 2.36 -7.55
CA SER A 80 14.01 3.81 -7.49
C SER A 80 12.87 4.28 -8.42
N LEU A 81 11.97 3.38 -8.80
CA LEU A 81 10.90 3.66 -9.78
C LEU A 81 9.65 4.29 -9.17
N SER A 82 9.52 4.37 -7.85
CA SER A 82 8.27 4.78 -7.22
C SER A 82 7.83 6.20 -7.61
N VAL A 83 8.69 7.19 -7.55
CA VAL A 83 8.35 8.55 -7.99
C VAL A 83 8.32 8.64 -9.52
N MET A 84 9.28 8.00 -10.20
CA MET A 84 9.41 8.09 -11.65
C MET A 84 8.24 7.44 -12.40
N VAL A 85 7.69 6.35 -11.88
CA VAL A 85 6.60 5.60 -12.54
C VAL A 85 5.26 5.89 -11.87
N SER A 86 5.10 5.59 -10.58
CA SER A 86 3.85 5.82 -9.84
C SER A 86 3.55 7.31 -9.69
N GLY A 87 4.56 8.10 -9.28
CA GLY A 87 4.41 9.54 -9.17
C GLY A 87 4.03 10.21 -10.49
N ALA A 88 4.64 9.80 -11.61
CA ALA A 88 4.27 10.29 -12.93
C ALA A 88 2.84 9.89 -13.33
N SER A 89 2.41 8.66 -12.99
CA SER A 89 1.05 8.18 -13.24
C SER A 89 0.02 8.95 -12.43
N ILE A 90 0.24 9.11 -11.13
CA ILE A 90 -0.62 9.89 -10.23
C ILE A 90 -0.72 11.35 -10.71
N ARG A 91 0.41 11.93 -11.11
CA ARG A 91 0.46 13.29 -11.63
C ARG A 91 -0.45 13.49 -12.84
N LEU A 92 -0.37 12.59 -13.82
CA LEU A 92 -1.21 12.64 -15.02
C LEU A 92 -2.68 12.39 -14.71
N VAL A 93 -2.98 11.38 -13.89
CA VAL A 93 -4.34 11.09 -13.44
C VAL A 93 -4.97 12.29 -12.74
N CYS A 94 -4.27 12.88 -11.77
CA CYS A 94 -4.78 14.02 -11.01
C CYS A 94 -4.97 15.26 -11.88
N ALA A 95 -4.06 15.52 -12.82
CA ALA A 95 -4.20 16.63 -13.76
C ALA A 95 -5.45 16.47 -14.65
N GLU A 96 -5.68 15.28 -15.20
CA GLU A 96 -6.83 15.01 -16.07
C GLU A 96 -8.14 14.98 -15.28
N VAL A 97 -8.14 14.40 -14.07
CA VAL A 97 -9.31 14.41 -13.18
C VAL A 97 -9.67 15.85 -12.77
N ARG A 98 -8.69 16.70 -12.43
CA ARG A 98 -8.94 18.12 -12.14
C ARG A 98 -9.60 18.82 -13.33
N ALA A 99 -9.13 18.57 -14.55
CA ALA A 99 -9.76 19.15 -15.76
C ALA A 99 -11.20 18.70 -15.91
N LEU A 100 -11.50 17.41 -15.71
CA LEU A 100 -12.85 16.86 -15.77
C LEU A 100 -13.78 17.47 -14.71
N LEU A 101 -13.28 17.64 -13.48
CA LEU A 101 -14.05 18.30 -12.41
C LEU A 101 -14.35 19.76 -12.78
N THR A 102 -13.35 20.47 -13.33
CA THR A 102 -13.52 21.87 -13.78
C THR A 102 -14.53 21.97 -14.91
N GLU A 103 -14.52 21.06 -15.88
CA GLU A 103 -15.50 20.99 -16.95
C GLU A 103 -16.94 20.78 -16.40
N GLN A 104 -17.10 19.87 -15.42
CA GLN A 104 -18.41 19.64 -14.78
C GLN A 104 -18.89 20.86 -13.98
N ALA A 105 -17.99 21.53 -13.27
CA ALA A 105 -18.33 22.75 -12.56
C ALA A 105 -18.71 23.87 -13.52
N ALA A 106 -17.99 24.02 -14.61
CA ALA A 106 -18.26 25.03 -15.65
C ALA A 106 -19.66 24.85 -16.26
N LEU A 107 -20.05 23.57 -16.54
CA LEU A 107 -21.41 23.25 -17.00
C LEU A 107 -22.48 23.68 -15.98
N ARG A 108 -22.27 23.41 -14.70
CA ARG A 108 -23.23 23.80 -13.64
C ARG A 108 -23.30 25.31 -13.42
N LEU A 109 -22.17 26.00 -13.58
CA LEU A 109 -22.07 27.45 -13.38
C LEU A 109 -22.35 28.26 -14.65
N ASN A 110 -22.66 27.56 -15.77
CA ASN A 110 -22.90 28.16 -17.09
C ASN A 110 -21.78 29.16 -17.47
N CYS A 111 -20.53 28.68 -17.48
CA CYS A 111 -19.35 29.46 -17.84
C CYS A 111 -18.31 28.60 -18.57
N ALA A 112 -17.23 29.22 -19.07
CA ALA A 112 -16.13 28.46 -19.66
C ALA A 112 -15.25 27.86 -18.55
N PRO A 113 -14.65 26.67 -18.76
CA PRO A 113 -13.71 26.08 -17.77
C PRO A 113 -12.55 26.99 -17.42
N GLU A 114 -12.08 27.79 -18.35
CA GLU A 114 -10.99 28.76 -18.20
C GLU A 114 -11.32 29.93 -17.25
N ASP A 115 -12.61 30.18 -17.01
CA ASP A 115 -13.10 31.19 -16.06
C ASP A 115 -12.99 30.71 -14.60
N LEU A 116 -12.71 29.42 -14.39
CA LEU A 116 -12.68 28.81 -13.06
C LEU A 116 -11.24 28.57 -12.59
N GLY A 117 -10.98 29.01 -11.39
CA GLY A 117 -9.84 28.57 -10.58
C GLY A 117 -10.25 27.54 -9.54
N VAL A 118 -9.27 26.94 -8.89
CA VAL A 118 -9.49 26.02 -7.77
C VAL A 118 -8.60 26.42 -6.60
N VAL A 119 -9.19 26.46 -5.42
CA VAL A 119 -8.46 26.66 -4.16
C VAL A 119 -9.03 25.67 -3.14
N ASP A 120 -8.17 24.79 -2.62
CA ASP A 120 -8.53 23.77 -1.64
C ASP A 120 -9.72 22.89 -2.07
N GLY A 121 -9.84 22.64 -3.39
CA GLY A 121 -10.92 21.87 -3.99
C GLY A 121 -12.23 22.65 -4.22
N ALA A 122 -12.32 23.90 -3.80
CA ALA A 122 -13.46 24.77 -4.10
C ALA A 122 -13.21 25.54 -5.40
N PHE A 123 -14.26 25.69 -6.21
CA PHE A 123 -14.20 26.45 -7.45
C PHE A 123 -14.32 27.96 -7.19
N ILE A 124 -13.44 28.71 -7.83
CA ILE A 124 -13.37 30.16 -7.75
C ILE A 124 -13.69 30.74 -9.14
N LYS A 125 -14.61 31.70 -9.20
CA LYS A 125 -14.96 32.43 -10.42
C LYS A 125 -14.76 33.94 -10.24
N ALA A 126 -14.00 34.57 -11.12
CA ALA A 126 -13.69 35.99 -11.04
C ALA A 126 -13.14 36.43 -9.65
N GLY A 127 -12.35 35.57 -9.01
CA GLY A 127 -11.76 35.82 -7.69
C GLY A 127 -12.68 35.61 -6.48
N ALA A 128 -13.94 35.23 -6.69
CA ALA A 128 -14.90 34.92 -5.64
C ALA A 128 -15.14 33.39 -5.55
N SER A 129 -15.32 32.88 -4.33
CA SER A 129 -15.72 31.51 -4.11
C SER A 129 -17.11 31.27 -4.71
N THR A 130 -17.28 30.11 -5.35
CA THR A 130 -18.59 29.62 -5.78
C THR A 130 -19.18 28.71 -4.70
N ASP A 131 -20.44 28.32 -4.85
CA ASP A 131 -21.07 27.34 -3.95
C ASP A 131 -20.74 25.88 -4.31
N LEU A 132 -19.78 25.66 -5.22
CA LEU A 132 -19.40 24.33 -5.71
C LEU A 132 -17.95 23.97 -5.32
N ASP A 133 -17.77 22.70 -4.97
CA ASP A 133 -16.46 22.09 -4.80
C ASP A 133 -16.34 20.75 -5.55
N TYR A 134 -15.22 20.10 -5.43
CA TYR A 134 -14.94 18.82 -6.09
C TYR A 134 -15.94 17.72 -5.72
N TRP A 135 -16.37 17.65 -4.46
CA TRP A 135 -17.27 16.61 -3.96
C TRP A 135 -18.73 16.81 -4.44
N ASP A 136 -19.10 18.05 -4.78
CA ASP A 136 -20.38 18.33 -5.39
C ASP A 136 -20.46 17.83 -6.84
N VAL A 137 -19.35 17.88 -7.58
CA VAL A 137 -19.31 17.57 -9.02
C VAL A 137 -18.76 16.19 -9.33
N ALA A 138 -17.89 15.62 -8.47
CA ALA A 138 -17.28 14.32 -8.67
C ALA A 138 -18.27 13.16 -8.90
N PRO A 139 -19.46 13.10 -8.25
CA PRO A 139 -20.43 12.04 -8.51
C PRO A 139 -20.96 12.00 -9.95
N ALA A 140 -20.79 13.07 -10.72
CA ALA A 140 -21.17 13.12 -12.13
C ALA A 140 -20.08 12.60 -13.09
N LEU A 141 -18.88 12.31 -12.58
CA LEU A 141 -17.76 11.84 -13.40
C LEU A 141 -17.82 10.32 -13.58
N ASP A 142 -17.58 9.88 -14.81
CA ASP A 142 -17.25 8.48 -15.08
C ASP A 142 -15.74 8.26 -14.90
N LEU A 143 -15.35 7.79 -13.72
CA LEU A 143 -13.95 7.45 -13.40
C LEU A 143 -13.57 6.03 -13.87
N SER A 144 -14.46 5.25 -14.46
CA SER A 144 -14.13 3.94 -15.02
C SER A 144 -13.40 4.04 -16.37
N ARG A 145 -13.39 5.21 -16.99
CA ARG A 145 -12.74 5.48 -18.27
C ARG A 145 -11.21 5.56 -18.14
N ALA A 146 -10.54 5.41 -19.27
CA ALA A 146 -9.08 5.49 -19.34
C ALA A 146 -8.58 6.95 -19.43
N PRO A 147 -7.43 7.26 -18.80
CA PRO A 147 -6.68 8.50 -19.05
C PRO A 147 -6.28 8.64 -20.50
N THR A 148 -6.34 9.85 -21.01
CA THR A 148 -6.04 10.15 -22.43
C THR A 148 -4.65 10.75 -22.63
N GLY A 149 -4.05 11.32 -21.57
CA GLY A 149 -2.81 12.11 -21.66
C GLY A 149 -2.98 13.45 -22.41
N SER A 150 -4.21 13.89 -22.63
CA SER A 150 -4.50 15.15 -23.36
C SER A 150 -4.33 16.39 -22.48
N VAL A 151 -4.33 16.20 -21.14
CA VAL A 151 -4.17 17.29 -20.18
C VAL A 151 -2.73 17.36 -19.71
N GLN A 152 -2.14 18.54 -19.81
CA GLN A 152 -0.78 18.78 -19.30
C GLN A 152 -0.82 18.97 -17.79
N PRO A 153 0.02 18.26 -17.03
CA PRO A 153 0.22 18.53 -15.61
C PRO A 153 0.74 19.96 -15.35
N LYS A 154 0.61 20.44 -14.13
CA LYS A 154 1.15 21.75 -13.73
C LYS A 154 2.62 21.90 -14.10
N ALA A 155 2.99 23.06 -14.61
CA ALA A 155 4.38 23.37 -14.85
C ALA A 155 5.12 23.64 -13.51
N PRO A 156 6.42 23.29 -13.39
CA PRO A 156 7.15 23.39 -12.12
C PRO A 156 7.11 24.76 -11.45
N GLN A 157 7.07 25.85 -12.22
CA GLN A 157 6.97 27.22 -11.71
C GLN A 157 5.66 27.49 -10.97
N ASN A 158 4.65 26.65 -11.16
CA ASN A 158 3.33 26.78 -10.52
C ASN A 158 3.17 25.88 -9.28
N TYR A 159 4.23 25.17 -8.88
CA TYR A 159 4.19 24.29 -7.72
C TYR A 159 4.09 25.08 -6.42
N ARG A 160 3.25 24.60 -5.52
CA ARG A 160 3.04 25.16 -4.18
C ARG A 160 3.49 24.20 -3.08
N LEU A 161 3.34 22.90 -3.31
CA LEU A 161 3.66 21.82 -2.37
C LEU A 161 4.91 21.05 -2.79
N VAL A 162 5.02 20.63 -4.05
CA VAL A 162 6.18 19.90 -4.56
C VAL A 162 7.42 20.81 -4.49
N GLY A 163 8.48 20.27 -3.89
CA GLY A 163 9.72 21.02 -3.63
C GLY A 163 9.73 21.77 -2.28
N ARG A 164 8.68 21.63 -1.47
CA ARG A 164 8.66 22.10 -0.09
C ARG A 164 9.09 20.99 0.87
N ASP A 165 9.67 21.37 1.99
CA ASP A 165 9.97 20.49 3.11
C ASP A 165 8.66 20.19 3.86
N ILE A 166 8.17 18.96 3.66
CA ILE A 166 6.92 18.49 4.27
C ILE A 166 7.25 17.33 5.20
N PRO A 167 6.82 17.38 6.47
CA PRO A 167 6.99 16.28 7.40
C PRO A 167 6.36 14.99 6.87
N ARG A 168 7.03 13.87 7.07
CA ARG A 168 6.47 12.56 6.70
C ARG A 168 5.19 12.28 7.47
N ALA A 169 4.12 11.96 6.74
CA ALA A 169 2.81 11.72 7.31
C ALA A 169 2.76 10.45 8.20
N ASP A 170 3.63 9.47 7.95
CA ASP A 170 3.66 8.18 8.64
C ASP A 170 4.52 8.17 9.93
N LEU A 171 5.34 9.20 10.16
CA LEU A 171 6.25 9.22 11.31
C LEU A 171 5.57 9.38 12.67
N PRO A 172 4.57 10.26 12.85
CA PRO A 172 3.92 10.43 14.16
C PRO A 172 3.41 9.11 14.72
N ASP A 173 2.66 8.34 13.93
CA ASP A 173 2.10 7.05 14.35
C ASP A 173 3.19 6.01 14.64
N LYS A 174 4.24 5.99 13.81
CA LYS A 174 5.37 5.07 14.00
C LYS A 174 6.18 5.32 15.27
N VAL A 175 6.42 6.58 15.61
CA VAL A 175 7.25 6.92 16.80
C VAL A 175 6.46 6.90 18.10
N THR A 176 5.14 7.04 18.05
CA THR A 176 4.27 6.96 19.23
C THR A 176 3.75 5.54 19.48
N GLY A 177 4.00 4.60 18.59
CA GLY A 177 3.50 3.23 18.72
C GLY A 177 1.98 3.15 18.54
N ALA A 178 1.43 3.94 17.61
CA ALA A 178 0.01 3.86 17.29
C ALA A 178 -0.36 2.46 16.80
N ALA A 179 -1.52 1.97 17.21
CA ALA A 179 -2.01 0.65 16.82
C ALA A 179 -2.08 0.54 15.28
N GLU A 180 -1.82 -0.66 14.77
CA GLU A 180 -1.89 -0.99 13.34
C GLU A 180 -0.88 -0.26 12.44
N THR A 181 0.15 0.33 13.01
CA THR A 181 1.20 1.00 12.23
C THR A 181 2.08 0.01 11.47
N TYR A 182 2.36 -1.14 12.07
CA TYR A 182 3.11 -2.23 11.47
C TYR A 182 2.27 -3.51 11.46
N LEU A 183 2.52 -4.39 10.51
CA LEU A 183 1.79 -5.66 10.41
C LEU A 183 1.88 -6.51 11.70
N HIS A 184 3.00 -6.46 12.40
CA HIS A 184 3.18 -7.20 13.65
C HIS A 184 2.42 -6.59 14.85
N ASP A 185 1.90 -5.37 14.70
CA ASP A 185 1.05 -4.72 15.72
C ASP A 185 -0.44 -4.93 15.44
N PHE A 186 -0.76 -5.60 14.33
CA PHE A 186 -2.15 -5.91 13.95
C PHE A 186 -2.60 -7.22 14.60
N TYR A 187 -3.46 -7.12 15.61
CA TYR A 187 -4.02 -8.24 16.36
C TYR A 187 -5.54 -8.31 16.19
N PRO A 188 -6.05 -9.08 15.21
CA PRO A 188 -7.49 -9.38 15.11
C PRO A 188 -8.00 -10.10 16.37
N GLU A 189 -9.28 -9.93 16.72
CA GLU A 189 -9.87 -10.55 17.92
C GLU A 189 -9.70 -12.06 17.96
N ASP A 190 -9.78 -12.74 16.82
CA ASP A 190 -9.67 -14.21 16.70
C ASP A 190 -8.32 -14.66 16.16
N VAL A 191 -7.24 -13.89 16.38
CA VAL A 191 -5.91 -14.26 15.86
C VAL A 191 -5.43 -15.57 16.46
N LEU A 192 -4.90 -16.43 15.58
CA LEU A 192 -4.18 -17.63 15.97
C LEU A 192 -2.68 -17.43 15.77
N HIS A 193 -1.92 -17.82 16.77
CA HIS A 193 -0.47 -17.80 16.72
C HIS A 193 0.05 -19.15 16.27
N ALA A 194 0.98 -19.16 15.32
CA ALA A 194 1.60 -20.36 14.82
C ALA A 194 3.12 -20.30 14.93
N ARG A 195 3.75 -21.41 15.31
CA ARG A 195 5.19 -21.60 15.24
C ARG A 195 5.49 -22.89 14.51
N THR A 196 6.49 -22.86 13.64
CA THR A 196 6.88 -24.04 12.86
C THR A 196 8.07 -24.74 13.47
N LEU A 197 8.03 -26.06 13.50
CA LEU A 197 9.21 -26.89 13.74
C LEU A 197 10.13 -26.81 12.51
N ARG A 198 11.30 -26.26 12.70
CA ARG A 198 12.27 -26.10 11.61
C ARG A 198 13.07 -27.38 11.41
N GLN A 199 13.17 -27.79 10.17
CA GLN A 199 14.03 -28.89 9.74
C GLN A 199 15.48 -28.54 10.02
N PRO A 200 16.25 -29.38 10.75
CA PRO A 200 17.62 -29.10 11.15
C PRO A 200 18.62 -29.14 9.99
N GLY A 201 18.23 -29.64 8.82
CA GLY A 201 19.06 -29.70 7.62
C GLY A 201 18.23 -29.96 6.38
N ARG A 202 18.71 -29.53 5.20
CA ARG A 202 17.97 -29.58 3.91
C ARG A 202 17.44 -30.96 3.53
N ARG A 203 18.06 -32.05 4.00
CA ARG A 203 17.71 -33.43 3.69
C ARG A 203 17.21 -34.20 4.90
N ALA A 204 17.03 -33.54 6.05
CA ALA A 204 16.48 -34.17 7.21
C ALA A 204 15.00 -34.55 6.94
N THR A 205 14.61 -35.73 7.36
CA THR A 205 13.24 -36.21 7.31
C THR A 205 12.75 -36.45 8.73
N LEU A 206 11.57 -35.91 9.07
CA LEU A 206 10.97 -36.11 10.37
C LEU A 206 10.53 -37.56 10.52
N ALA A 207 11.24 -38.31 11.37
CA ALA A 207 10.94 -39.73 11.66
C ALA A 207 9.84 -39.85 12.71
N ALA A 208 9.97 -39.16 13.84
CA ALA A 208 8.99 -39.19 14.91
C ALA A 208 8.84 -37.82 15.62
N LEU A 209 7.65 -37.57 16.12
CA LEU A 209 7.31 -36.48 17.03
C LEU A 209 6.14 -36.95 17.89
N ASP A 210 6.34 -36.94 19.22
CA ASP A 210 5.26 -37.20 20.18
C ASP A 210 4.45 -35.92 20.36
N GLU A 211 3.33 -35.82 19.63
CA GLU A 211 2.44 -34.65 19.65
C GLU A 211 1.77 -34.46 21.02
N ASP A 212 1.50 -35.54 21.76
CA ASP A 212 0.89 -35.43 23.09
C ASP A 212 1.89 -34.92 24.11
N ALA A 213 3.17 -35.31 24.01
CA ALA A 213 4.23 -34.72 24.79
C ALA A 213 4.41 -33.21 24.49
N VAL A 214 4.30 -32.81 23.24
CA VAL A 214 4.32 -31.39 22.84
C VAL A 214 3.16 -30.63 23.48
N ARG A 215 1.92 -31.16 23.43
CA ARG A 215 0.75 -30.52 24.06
C ARG A 215 0.96 -30.36 25.57
N ARG A 216 1.40 -31.40 26.24
CA ARG A 216 1.70 -31.33 27.69
C ARG A 216 2.78 -30.27 28.00
N ALA A 217 3.85 -30.23 27.22
CA ALA A 217 4.94 -29.28 27.42
C ALA A 217 4.53 -27.83 27.13
N SER A 218 3.62 -27.61 26.18
CA SER A 218 3.08 -26.27 25.87
C SER A 218 2.08 -25.74 26.91
N GLY A 219 1.55 -26.63 27.78
CA GLY A 219 0.50 -26.29 28.74
C GLY A 219 -0.89 -26.11 28.11
N ASP A 220 -1.10 -26.56 26.88
CA ASP A 220 -2.38 -26.45 26.16
C ASP A 220 -2.73 -27.78 25.49
N GLU A 221 -3.67 -28.51 26.08
CA GLU A 221 -4.14 -29.78 25.53
C GLU A 221 -4.90 -29.60 24.20
N ASN A 222 -5.41 -28.40 23.93
CA ASN A 222 -6.11 -28.04 22.70
C ASN A 222 -5.16 -27.52 21.60
N LEU A 223 -3.85 -27.48 21.86
CA LEU A 223 -2.87 -27.10 20.87
C LEU A 223 -3.08 -27.87 19.57
N ARG A 224 -3.31 -27.17 18.47
CA ARG A 224 -3.46 -27.79 17.16
C ARG A 224 -2.09 -28.03 16.54
N VAL A 225 -1.79 -29.28 16.27
CA VAL A 225 -0.61 -29.69 15.52
C VAL A 225 -1.02 -29.87 14.05
N VAL A 226 -0.41 -29.12 13.15
CA VAL A 226 -0.59 -29.25 11.70
C VAL A 226 0.64 -29.91 11.14
N ARG A 227 0.48 -31.11 10.55
CA ARG A 227 1.59 -31.86 9.96
C ARG A 227 1.32 -32.17 8.50
N ARG A 228 2.30 -31.90 7.66
CA ARG A 228 2.37 -32.32 6.25
C ARG A 228 3.80 -32.76 5.96
N GLU A 229 4.03 -34.06 5.91
CA GLU A 229 5.38 -34.64 5.75
C GLU A 229 6.37 -34.05 6.80
N ASN A 230 7.39 -33.32 6.36
CA ASN A 230 8.38 -32.65 7.21
C ASN A 230 7.91 -31.30 7.78
N PHE A 231 6.81 -30.74 7.24
CA PHE A 231 6.25 -29.50 7.75
C PHE A 231 5.40 -29.79 8.99
N VAL A 232 5.77 -29.17 10.10
CA VAL A 232 4.98 -29.20 11.34
C VAL A 232 4.80 -27.78 11.84
N ALA A 233 3.58 -27.42 12.20
CA ALA A 233 3.27 -26.15 12.85
C ALA A 233 2.40 -26.39 14.09
N PHE A 234 2.66 -25.61 15.14
CA PHE A 234 1.92 -25.59 16.40
C PHE A 234 1.07 -24.33 16.43
N VAL A 235 -0.24 -24.48 16.55
CA VAL A 235 -1.19 -23.37 16.44
C VAL A 235 -2.01 -23.30 17.74
N SER A 236 -2.03 -22.12 18.36
CA SER A 236 -2.75 -21.81 19.58
C SER A 236 -3.30 -20.39 19.57
N THR A 237 -4.26 -20.08 20.42
CA THR A 237 -4.70 -18.71 20.69
C THR A 237 -3.68 -17.93 21.50
N GLY A 238 -2.73 -18.61 22.17
CA GLY A 238 -1.64 -18.01 22.94
C GLY A 238 -0.31 -18.06 22.18
N GLU A 239 0.33 -16.91 21.98
CA GLU A 239 1.62 -16.85 21.30
C GLU A 239 2.70 -17.65 22.03
N ARG A 240 2.80 -17.48 23.37
CA ARG A 240 3.77 -18.19 24.21
C ARG A 240 3.56 -19.70 24.20
N THR A 241 2.32 -20.14 24.09
CA THR A 241 1.96 -21.56 24.01
C THR A 241 2.48 -22.18 22.70
N ALA A 242 2.26 -21.51 21.57
CA ALA A 242 2.79 -21.95 20.28
C ALA A 242 4.33 -21.97 20.26
N GLU A 243 4.98 -20.97 20.89
CA GLU A 243 6.42 -20.90 21.05
C GLU A 243 6.97 -22.03 21.92
N ALA A 244 6.38 -22.28 23.09
CA ALA A 244 6.80 -23.35 24.01
C ALA A 244 6.69 -24.73 23.32
N ALA A 245 5.63 -24.94 22.54
CA ALA A 245 5.47 -26.15 21.74
C ALA A 245 6.61 -26.34 20.72
N ALA A 246 6.96 -25.28 20.00
CA ALA A 246 8.02 -25.33 19.01
C ALA A 246 9.41 -25.58 19.66
N VAL A 247 9.72 -24.89 20.76
CA VAL A 247 10.99 -25.08 21.51
C VAL A 247 11.09 -26.51 22.04
N TYR A 248 10.02 -27.05 22.61
CA TYR A 248 10.03 -28.45 23.06
C TYR A 248 10.26 -29.41 21.88
N ALA A 249 9.53 -29.21 20.76
CA ALA A 249 9.65 -30.05 19.58
C ALA A 249 11.04 -30.00 18.94
N GLU A 250 11.72 -28.85 18.92
CA GLU A 250 13.08 -28.71 18.38
C GLU A 250 14.08 -29.66 19.05
N THR A 251 13.90 -29.95 20.34
CA THR A 251 14.81 -30.81 21.12
C THR A 251 14.37 -32.26 21.21
N HIS A 252 13.10 -32.57 20.90
CA HIS A 252 12.51 -33.90 21.09
C HIS A 252 12.03 -34.56 19.78
N ALA A 253 12.05 -33.84 18.66
CA ALA A 253 11.75 -34.44 17.37
C ALA A 253 12.90 -35.33 16.87
N GLU A 254 12.56 -36.49 16.36
CA GLU A 254 13.54 -37.40 15.77
C GLU A 254 13.64 -37.18 14.26
N TRP A 255 14.88 -36.99 13.81
CA TRP A 255 15.17 -36.72 12.41
C TRP A 255 16.11 -37.76 11.83
N THR A 256 15.87 -38.16 10.59
CA THR A 256 16.77 -39.00 9.79
C THR A 256 17.34 -38.21 8.61
N GLY A 257 18.38 -38.72 7.97
CA GLY A 257 19.00 -38.09 6.81
C GLY A 257 19.79 -36.83 7.12
N LEU A 258 20.12 -36.59 8.39
CA LEU A 258 21.03 -35.54 8.79
C LEU A 258 22.41 -35.79 8.18
N ARG A 259 22.92 -34.86 7.40
CA ARG A 259 24.32 -34.82 6.99
C ARG A 259 25.05 -33.85 7.89
N ASP A 260 26.20 -34.31 8.40
CA ASP A 260 27.12 -33.42 9.10
C ASP A 260 27.81 -32.52 8.06
N TYR A 261 27.28 -31.30 7.91
CA TYR A 261 27.92 -30.28 7.08
C TYR A 261 29.11 -29.68 7.85
N ARG A 262 30.18 -30.46 8.01
CA ARG A 262 31.46 -29.89 8.41
C ARG A 262 32.06 -29.22 7.20
N SER A 263 31.86 -27.88 7.14
CA SER A 263 32.54 -26.93 6.27
C SER A 263 32.63 -27.27 4.75
N ASN A 264 32.44 -26.26 3.92
CA ASN A 264 32.61 -26.29 2.46
C ASN A 264 34.02 -26.72 1.96
N GLU A 265 34.90 -27.12 2.85
CA GLU A 265 36.30 -27.48 2.52
C GLU A 265 36.47 -28.98 2.11
N GLN A 266 35.43 -29.81 2.20
CA GLN A 266 35.54 -31.23 1.91
C GLN A 266 34.75 -31.72 0.67
N GLU A 267 34.06 -30.87 -0.07
CA GLU A 267 33.38 -31.27 -1.32
C GLU A 267 34.20 -31.00 -2.60
N GLY A 268 35.47 -30.67 -2.48
CA GLY A 268 36.43 -30.39 -3.58
C GLY A 268 37.58 -31.39 -3.72
N ALA A 269 37.41 -32.63 -3.25
CA ALA A 269 38.43 -33.69 -3.44
C ALA A 269 37.84 -34.88 -4.20
#